data_bf1587807fdfc1934b4842457560b56b
#
_entry.id   bf1587807fdfc1934b4842457560b56b
#
_cell.length_a   1.000
_cell.length_b   1.000
_cell.length_c   1.000
_cell.angle_alpha   90.00
_cell.angle_beta   90.00
_cell.angle_gamma   90.00
#
_symmetry.space_group_name_H-M   'P 1'
#
loop_
_entity.id
_entity.type
_entity.pdbx_description
1 polymer ?
#
loop_
_entity_poly.entity_id
_entity_poly.type
_entity_poly.pdbx_seq_one_letter_code
_entity_poly.pdbx_strand_id
1 'polypeptide(L)'
;MVADQNNFVLDFKEGKINVQRHSIGGQTLFKIGFSDKRSPLVITRALHANAHRFWTSIPEGRQREADEIGPLISEYFKTIN
;
A
#
# COMPACT_ATOMS: atom_id res chain seq x y z
N MET A 1 11.86 -20.06 -5.54
CA MET A 1 10.59 -19.36 -5.86
C MET A 1 10.81 -17.87 -5.83
N VAL A 2 10.34 -17.19 -6.84
CA VAL A 2 10.42 -15.73 -6.89
C VAL A 2 9.29 -15.12 -6.08
N ALA A 3 9.60 -14.11 -5.26
CA ALA A 3 8.57 -13.41 -4.51
C ALA A 3 7.59 -12.73 -5.46
N ASP A 4 6.29 -12.85 -5.17
CA ASP A 4 5.26 -12.21 -5.98
C ASP A 4 5.23 -10.72 -5.63
N GLN A 5 5.56 -9.88 -6.59
CA GLN A 5 5.59 -8.44 -6.40
C GLN A 5 4.23 -7.78 -6.58
N ASN A 6 3.22 -8.53 -7.05
CA ASN A 6 1.89 -7.99 -7.29
C ASN A 6 0.88 -8.40 -6.24
N ASN A 7 1.17 -9.45 -5.47
CA ASN A 7 0.30 -9.93 -4.41
C ASN A 7 1.17 -10.41 -3.27
N PHE A 8 0.98 -9.84 -2.10
CA PHE A 8 1.76 -10.26 -0.94
C PHE A 8 1.00 -9.96 0.36
N VAL A 9 1.46 -10.57 1.44
CA VAL A 9 0.85 -10.42 2.76
C VAL A 9 1.86 -9.77 3.69
N LEU A 10 1.40 -8.79 4.46
CA LEU A 10 2.22 -8.11 5.45
C LEU A 10 1.57 -8.20 6.82
N ASP A 11 2.40 -8.18 7.85
CA ASP A 11 1.90 -8.03 9.21
C ASP A 11 1.54 -6.58 9.46
N PHE A 12 0.37 -6.35 10.06
CA PHE A 12 -0.09 -5.01 10.39
C PHE A 12 -0.84 -5.05 11.70
N LYS A 13 -0.28 -4.41 12.73
CA LYS A 13 -0.85 -4.43 14.08
C LYS A 13 -0.98 -5.88 14.55
N GLU A 14 -2.17 -6.29 14.96
CA GLU A 14 -2.36 -7.66 15.47
C GLU A 14 -2.87 -8.64 14.42
N GLY A 15 -2.84 -8.26 13.15
CA GLY A 15 -3.34 -9.10 12.08
C GLY A 15 -2.49 -9.04 10.85
N LYS A 16 -3.07 -9.46 9.75
CA LYS A 16 -2.38 -9.47 8.47
C LYS A 16 -3.18 -8.68 7.45
N ILE A 17 -2.48 -8.12 6.48
CA ILE A 17 -3.11 -7.44 5.35
C ILE A 17 -2.63 -8.10 4.07
N ASN A 18 -3.56 -8.18 3.10
CA ASN A 18 -3.24 -8.60 1.74
C ASN A 18 -3.05 -7.38 0.89
N VAL A 19 -1.94 -7.32 0.17
CA VAL A 19 -1.63 -6.18 -0.68
C VAL A 19 -1.61 -6.65 -2.13
N GLN A 20 -2.39 -5.97 -2.98
CA GLN A 20 -2.43 -6.22 -4.42
C GLN A 20 -1.98 -4.97 -5.15
N ARG A 21 -0.94 -5.09 -5.96
CA ARG A 21 -0.45 -3.97 -6.74
C ARG A 21 -1.10 -3.97 -8.12
N HIS A 22 -1.63 -2.83 -8.50
CA HIS A 22 -2.24 -2.62 -9.81
C HIS A 22 -1.62 -1.41 -10.49
N SER A 23 -1.40 -1.50 -11.79
CA SER A 23 -0.96 -0.36 -12.59
C SER A 23 -2.08 0.05 -13.53
N ILE A 24 -2.52 1.29 -13.41
CA ILE A 24 -3.60 1.83 -14.21
C ILE A 24 -3.16 3.18 -14.78
N GLY A 25 -3.10 3.28 -16.11
CA GLY A 25 -2.72 4.54 -16.74
C GLY A 25 -1.37 5.09 -16.30
N GLY A 26 -0.40 4.21 -16.07
CA GLY A 26 0.92 4.65 -15.64
C GLY A 26 1.03 4.93 -14.15
N GLN A 27 -0.07 4.78 -13.41
CA GLN A 27 -0.08 4.99 -11.96
C GLN A 27 -0.15 3.64 -11.24
N THR A 28 0.66 3.50 -10.19
CA THR A 28 0.65 2.29 -9.38
C THR A 28 -0.25 2.49 -8.17
N LEU A 29 -1.21 1.58 -8.01
CA LEU A 29 -2.14 1.57 -6.89
C LEU A 29 -1.95 0.30 -6.08
N PHE A 30 -2.20 0.39 -4.78
CA PHE A 30 -2.13 -0.76 -3.89
C PHE A 30 -3.49 -0.96 -3.21
N LYS A 31 -4.11 -2.10 -3.48
CA LYS A 31 -5.38 -2.46 -2.84
C LYS A 31 -5.07 -3.31 -1.62
N ILE A 32 -5.55 -2.84 -0.47
CA ILE A 32 -5.27 -3.46 0.82
C ILE A 32 -6.52 -4.15 1.33
N GLY A 33 -6.42 -5.45 1.56
CA GLY A 33 -7.49 -6.22 2.19
C GLY A 33 -7.11 -6.51 3.64
N PHE A 34 -8.05 -6.28 4.55
CA PHE A 34 -7.82 -6.50 5.98
C PHE A 34 -8.40 -7.85 6.41
N SER A 35 -7.79 -8.44 7.43
CA SER A 35 -8.27 -9.71 7.96
C SER A 35 -9.49 -9.54 8.88
N ASP A 36 -9.79 -8.31 9.30
CA ASP A 36 -10.99 -8.02 10.07
C ASP A 36 -12.09 -7.52 9.12
N LYS A 37 -13.16 -6.94 9.69
CA LYS A 37 -14.32 -6.48 8.90
C LYS A 37 -14.13 -5.10 8.28
N ARG A 38 -12.92 -4.56 8.34
CA ARG A 38 -12.63 -3.25 7.81
C ARG A 38 -12.73 -3.25 6.28
N SER A 39 -13.28 -2.17 5.73
CA SER A 39 -13.40 -2.02 4.28
C SER A 39 -12.04 -2.00 3.61
N PRO A 40 -11.92 -2.57 2.40
CA PRO A 40 -10.66 -2.50 1.66
C PRO A 40 -10.20 -1.06 1.47
N LEU A 41 -8.89 -0.89 1.41
CA LEU A 41 -8.26 0.41 1.27
C LEU A 41 -7.45 0.43 -0.01
N VAL A 42 -7.52 1.53 -0.75
CA VAL A 42 -6.64 1.73 -1.91
C VAL A 42 -5.73 2.89 -1.59
N ILE A 43 -4.43 2.69 -1.73
CA ILE A 43 -3.45 3.74 -1.51
C ILE A 43 -2.51 3.84 -2.70
N THR A 44 -1.94 5.03 -2.86
CA THR A 44 -0.95 5.27 -3.90
C THR A 44 0.10 6.23 -3.36
N ARG A 45 1.25 6.23 -4.01
CA ARG A 45 2.31 7.16 -3.66
C ARG A 45 2.16 8.41 -4.51
N ALA A 46 2.00 9.55 -3.85
CA ALA A 46 1.81 10.82 -4.51
C ALA A 46 3.06 11.68 -4.36
N LEU A 47 3.13 12.77 -5.14
CA LEU A 47 4.27 13.66 -5.18
C LEU A 47 3.80 15.08 -4.91
N HIS A 48 4.36 15.72 -3.88
CA HIS A 48 4.12 17.13 -3.62
C HIS A 48 4.84 18.00 -4.65
N ALA A 49 4.42 19.25 -4.76
CA ALA A 49 5.03 20.20 -5.67
C ALA A 49 6.53 20.39 -5.42
N ASN A 50 6.99 20.16 -4.20
CA ASN A 50 8.42 20.25 -3.85
C ASN A 50 9.15 18.91 -3.99
N ALA A 51 8.60 17.99 -4.78
CA ALA A 51 9.17 16.67 -5.06
C ALA A 51 9.20 15.73 -3.84
N HIS A 52 8.45 16.05 -2.80
CA HIS A 52 8.36 15.21 -1.62
C HIS A 52 7.29 14.14 -1.82
N ARG A 53 7.65 12.88 -1.66
CA ARG A 53 6.71 11.77 -1.85
C ARG A 53 5.96 11.46 -0.56
N PHE A 54 4.69 11.08 -0.71
CA PHE A 54 3.87 10.69 0.43
C PHE A 54 2.82 9.66 -0.01
N TRP A 55 2.29 8.92 0.95
CA TRP A 55 1.23 7.95 0.68
C TRP A 55 -0.13 8.62 0.93
N THR A 56 -1.10 8.28 0.09
CA THR A 56 -2.45 8.83 0.24
C THR A 56 -3.48 7.78 -0.14
N SER A 57 -4.70 7.90 0.41
CA SER A 57 -5.78 6.97 0.11
C SER A 57 -6.62 7.46 -1.06
N ILE A 58 -7.24 6.51 -1.78
CA ILE A 58 -8.15 6.78 -2.88
C ILE A 58 -9.44 6.02 -2.63
N PRO A 59 -10.59 6.67 -2.42
CA PRO A 59 -10.75 8.11 -2.27
C PRO A 59 -10.12 8.63 -0.98
N GLU A 60 -9.98 9.94 -0.88
CA GLU A 60 -9.45 10.57 0.32
C GLU A 60 -10.32 10.25 1.53
N GLY A 61 -9.73 10.33 2.72
CA GLY A 61 -10.46 10.11 3.97
C GLY A 61 -9.83 9.07 4.88
N ARG A 62 -8.84 8.33 4.38
CA ARG A 62 -8.17 7.30 5.19
C ARG A 62 -6.66 7.53 5.22
N GLN A 63 -6.27 8.80 5.36
CA GLN A 63 -4.87 9.19 5.31
C GLN A 63 -4.03 8.54 6.40
N ARG A 64 -4.60 8.37 7.59
CA ARG A 64 -3.88 7.73 8.69
C ARG A 64 -3.46 6.31 8.31
N GLU A 65 -4.36 5.55 7.70
CA GLU A 65 -4.05 4.19 7.31
C GLU A 65 -3.02 4.16 6.19
N ALA A 66 -3.11 5.10 5.24
CA ALA A 66 -2.12 5.21 4.18
C ALA A 66 -0.73 5.53 4.77
N ASP A 67 -0.66 6.40 5.77
CA ASP A 67 0.60 6.75 6.43
C ASP A 67 1.19 5.59 7.21
N GLU A 68 0.35 4.70 7.73
CA GLU A 68 0.82 3.55 8.49
C GLU A 68 1.23 2.38 7.57
N ILE A 69 0.46 2.13 6.54
CA ILE A 69 0.66 0.96 5.68
C ILE A 69 1.67 1.22 4.56
N GLY A 70 1.67 2.42 4.00
CA GLY A 70 2.58 2.76 2.91
C GLY A 70 4.04 2.42 3.19
N PRO A 71 4.59 2.83 4.34
CA PRO A 71 5.97 2.50 4.68
C PRO A 71 6.25 1.00 4.76
N LEU A 72 5.25 0.20 5.16
CA LEU A 72 5.40 -1.25 5.20
C LEU A 72 5.56 -1.82 3.80
N ILE A 73 4.82 -1.26 2.85
CA ILE A 73 4.94 -1.66 1.45
C ILE A 73 6.32 -1.30 0.90
N SER A 74 6.78 -0.09 1.21
CA SER A 74 8.12 0.35 0.79
C SER A 74 9.20 -0.57 1.34
N GLU A 75 9.08 -0.96 2.60
CA GLU A 75 10.04 -1.85 3.24
C GLU A 75 10.02 -3.23 2.60
N TYR A 76 8.84 -3.73 2.25
CA TYR A 76 8.71 -5.02 1.59
C TYR A 76 9.50 -5.03 0.27
N PHE A 77 9.34 -4.00 -0.54
CA PHE A 77 10.04 -3.94 -1.83
C PHE A 77 11.55 -3.76 -1.66
N LYS A 78 11.99 -3.11 -0.61
CA LYS A 78 13.42 -3.04 -0.30
C LYS A 78 13.98 -4.41 0.02
N THR A 79 13.23 -5.21 0.75
CA THR A 79 13.68 -6.52 1.21
C THR A 79 13.84 -7.52 0.08
N ILE A 80 12.97 -7.46 -0.93
CA ILE A 80 12.99 -8.44 -2.01
C ILE A 80 13.83 -8.03 -3.23
N ASN A 81 14.37 -6.82 -3.23
CA ASN A 81 15.21 -6.36 -4.34
C ASN A 81 16.69 -6.66 -4.10
#